data_5c61f07b6963fafebcba09a80c77f8f2
#
_entry.id   5c61f07b6963fafebcba09a80c77f8f2
#
_cell.length_a   1.000
_cell.length_b   1.000
_cell.length_c   1.000
_cell.angle_alpha   90.00
_cell.angle_beta   90.00
_cell.angle_gamma   90.00
#
_symmetry.space_group_name_H-M   'P 1'
#
loop_
_entity.id
_entity.type
_entity.pdbx_description
1 polymer ?
#
loop_
_entity_poly.entity_id
_entity_poly.type
_entity_poly.pdbx_seq_one_letter_code
_entity_poly.pdbx_strand_id
1 'polypeptide(L)'
;MTRVLIVDDDPVQLRLTAEVANRAGFVPVTATGGRQALDLLRSDPGIGAMVLDLVMPDVDGMAVLETMARESLTTPVIVQTANSSLETVVTAMRHGAADFFVKPVAPERLIISLRNALKLDELETLVRSDRNRRAGMLGLSDIITRSPAMDRVTGLCVKAAKTPIPVLIEGETGVGKELIARVIQGTSDRAGKPFVTVNCGAIPANLVESTLFGHKKGAFTGAVSDHAGKFAEAHGGTIFLDEVGELPLDTQVKLLRVIQEGEIEPVGSNRAERVNVRIISATNRRLLNL
;
A
#
# COMPACT_ATOMS: atom_id res chain seq x y z
N MET A 1 21.41 7.29 8.79
CA MET A 1 22.27 7.36 7.59
C MET A 1 21.60 6.58 6.48
N THR A 2 21.49 7.17 5.30
CA THR A 2 20.78 6.55 4.15
C THR A 2 21.66 5.43 3.55
N ARG A 3 21.04 4.27 3.33
CA ARG A 3 21.72 3.14 2.68
C ARG A 3 21.62 3.27 1.17
N VAL A 4 22.73 3.02 0.47
CA VAL A 4 22.80 3.08 -0.99
C VAL A 4 23.31 1.74 -1.50
N LEU A 5 22.52 1.08 -2.36
CA LEU A 5 22.90 -0.15 -3.03
C LEU A 5 23.76 0.16 -4.24
N ILE A 6 24.93 -0.46 -4.33
CA ILE A 6 25.86 -0.31 -5.44
C ILE A 6 25.99 -1.66 -6.12
N VAL A 7 25.73 -1.70 -7.41
CA VAL A 7 25.67 -2.92 -8.22
C VAL A 7 26.62 -2.79 -9.39
N ASP A 8 27.64 -3.61 -9.41
CA ASP A 8 28.67 -3.65 -10.46
C ASP A 8 29.36 -5.02 -10.41
N ASP A 9 29.58 -5.66 -11.55
CA ASP A 9 30.25 -6.96 -11.62
C ASP A 9 31.79 -6.84 -11.55
N ASP A 10 32.33 -5.63 -11.81
CA ASP A 10 33.75 -5.34 -11.61
C ASP A 10 34.00 -5.01 -10.12
N PRO A 11 34.75 -5.85 -9.37
CA PRO A 11 35.03 -5.65 -7.97
C PRO A 11 35.84 -4.36 -7.67
N VAL A 12 36.59 -3.87 -8.65
CA VAL A 12 37.36 -2.61 -8.49
C VAL A 12 36.42 -1.42 -8.55
N GLN A 13 35.53 -1.38 -9.55
CA GLN A 13 34.53 -0.32 -9.68
C GLN A 13 33.54 -0.32 -8.51
N LEU A 14 33.08 -1.51 -8.12
CA LEU A 14 32.20 -1.69 -6.96
C LEU A 14 32.80 -1.08 -5.69
N ARG A 15 34.07 -1.39 -5.43
CA ARG A 15 34.80 -0.86 -4.26
C ARG A 15 35.00 0.64 -4.32
N LEU A 16 35.41 1.17 -5.48
CA LEU A 16 35.63 2.60 -5.67
C LEU A 16 34.34 3.40 -5.47
N THR A 17 33.27 2.96 -6.07
CA THR A 17 31.95 3.60 -5.95
C THR A 17 31.43 3.54 -4.50
N ALA A 18 31.62 2.39 -3.83
CA ALA A 18 31.26 2.23 -2.41
C ALA A 18 32.07 3.19 -1.51
N GLU A 19 33.36 3.36 -1.77
CA GLU A 19 34.20 4.28 -1.01
C GLU A 19 33.77 5.74 -1.20
N VAL A 20 33.43 6.15 -2.42
CA VAL A 20 32.88 7.48 -2.72
C VAL A 20 31.57 7.71 -1.96
N ALA A 21 30.64 6.76 -2.00
CA ALA A 21 29.39 6.86 -1.27
C ALA A 21 29.60 6.94 0.25
N ASN A 22 30.52 6.14 0.80
CA ASN A 22 30.85 6.15 2.23
C ASN A 22 31.45 7.48 2.69
N ARG A 23 32.38 8.04 1.92
CA ARG A 23 32.95 9.37 2.20
C ARG A 23 31.94 10.51 2.15
N ALA A 24 30.86 10.33 1.38
CA ALA A 24 29.75 11.29 1.28
C ALA A 24 28.72 11.17 2.42
N GLY A 25 28.91 10.21 3.36
CA GLY A 25 28.05 9.99 4.51
C GLY A 25 26.90 8.99 4.26
N PHE A 26 26.92 8.26 3.14
CA PHE A 26 26.01 7.15 2.88
C PHE A 26 26.54 5.83 3.45
N VAL A 27 25.65 4.86 3.66
CA VAL A 27 26.04 3.50 4.05
C VAL A 27 25.95 2.61 2.80
N PRO A 28 27.09 2.25 2.17
CA PRO A 28 27.08 1.43 0.98
C PRO A 28 26.67 -0.02 1.30
N VAL A 29 25.77 -0.57 0.49
CA VAL A 29 25.45 -1.99 0.38
C VAL A 29 25.89 -2.42 -1.01
N THR A 30 26.57 -3.54 -1.15
CA THR A 30 27.14 -3.94 -2.44
C THR A 30 26.50 -5.20 -2.97
N ALA A 31 26.33 -5.28 -4.30
CA ALA A 31 25.93 -6.46 -5.03
C ALA A 31 26.81 -6.62 -6.28
N THR A 32 27.17 -7.85 -6.61
CA THR A 32 28.04 -8.18 -7.75
C THR A 32 27.25 -8.53 -9.02
N GLY A 33 25.93 -8.38 -9.02
CA GLY A 33 25.08 -8.66 -10.16
C GLY A 33 23.62 -8.32 -9.91
N GLY A 34 22.82 -8.31 -10.98
CA GLY A 34 21.44 -7.85 -10.97
C GLY A 34 20.51 -8.72 -10.12
N ARG A 35 20.72 -10.03 -10.09
CA ARG A 35 19.93 -10.96 -9.27
C ARG A 35 20.07 -10.64 -7.78
N GLN A 36 21.32 -10.52 -7.31
CA GLN A 36 21.61 -10.17 -5.92
C GLN A 36 21.04 -8.79 -5.57
N ALA A 37 21.09 -7.84 -6.50
CA ALA A 37 20.52 -6.51 -6.30
C ALA A 37 18.99 -6.57 -6.07
N LEU A 38 18.27 -7.32 -6.89
CA LEU A 38 16.81 -7.51 -6.73
C LEU A 38 16.45 -8.18 -5.41
N ASP A 39 17.21 -9.20 -4.99
CA ASP A 39 16.97 -9.90 -3.72
C ASP A 39 17.21 -8.97 -2.51
N LEU A 40 18.22 -8.10 -2.57
CA LEU A 40 18.47 -7.08 -1.56
C LEU A 40 17.35 -6.04 -1.50
N LEU A 41 16.88 -5.54 -2.65
CA LEU A 41 15.77 -4.58 -2.69
C LEU A 41 14.46 -5.15 -2.13
N ARG A 42 14.19 -6.45 -2.34
CA ARG A 42 13.01 -7.13 -1.80
C ARG A 42 13.08 -7.37 -0.30
N SER A 43 14.29 -7.67 0.21
CA SER A 43 14.50 -8.02 1.62
C SER A 43 14.73 -6.82 2.52
N ASP A 44 15.19 -5.70 1.97
CA ASP A 44 15.62 -4.53 2.73
C ASP A 44 14.97 -3.23 2.23
N PRO A 45 13.82 -2.85 2.78
CA PRO A 45 13.14 -1.60 2.43
C PRO A 45 13.89 -0.34 2.91
N GLY A 46 14.99 -0.47 3.63
CA GLY A 46 15.84 0.64 4.09
C GLY A 46 16.84 1.14 3.05
N ILE A 47 16.92 0.53 1.86
CA ILE A 47 17.75 1.00 0.76
C ILE A 47 17.08 2.22 0.12
N GLY A 48 17.70 3.40 0.28
CA GLY A 48 17.14 4.67 -0.18
C GLY A 48 17.45 5.00 -1.64
N ALA A 49 18.54 4.47 -2.22
CA ALA A 49 18.88 4.66 -3.63
C ALA A 49 19.75 3.49 -4.13
N MET A 50 19.77 3.29 -5.45
CA MET A 50 20.63 2.31 -6.10
C MET A 50 21.51 2.97 -7.17
N VAL A 51 22.78 2.57 -7.23
CA VAL A 51 23.69 2.83 -8.36
C VAL A 51 23.86 1.49 -9.10
N LEU A 52 23.51 1.44 -10.38
CA LEU A 52 23.37 0.21 -11.14
C LEU A 52 24.22 0.24 -12.42
N ASP A 53 25.12 -0.71 -12.58
CA ASP A 53 25.75 -0.94 -13.87
C ASP A 53 24.74 -1.61 -14.83
N LEU A 54 24.78 -1.19 -16.09
CA LEU A 54 23.93 -1.80 -17.14
C LEU A 54 24.53 -3.10 -17.67
N VAL A 55 25.85 -3.20 -17.75
CA VAL A 55 26.50 -4.33 -18.41
C VAL A 55 26.99 -5.30 -17.35
N MET A 56 26.21 -6.36 -17.11
CA MET A 56 26.54 -7.40 -16.14
C MET A 56 26.23 -8.79 -16.72
N PRO A 57 26.99 -9.85 -16.36
CA PRO A 57 26.91 -11.15 -17.03
C PRO A 57 25.69 -12.01 -16.62
N ASP A 58 25.08 -11.77 -15.44
CA ASP A 58 23.95 -12.59 -14.92
C ASP A 58 22.58 -12.04 -15.35
N VAL A 59 22.18 -10.93 -14.75
CA VAL A 59 20.98 -10.16 -15.08
C VAL A 59 21.46 -8.74 -15.38
N ASP A 60 21.30 -8.31 -16.63
CA ASP A 60 21.73 -6.98 -17.03
C ASP A 60 20.92 -5.87 -16.33
N GLY A 61 21.48 -4.67 -16.27
CA GLY A 61 20.85 -3.57 -15.55
C GLY A 61 19.50 -3.16 -16.15
N MET A 62 19.26 -3.37 -17.43
CA MET A 62 17.96 -3.09 -18.05
C MET A 62 16.89 -4.05 -17.54
N ALA A 63 17.20 -5.36 -17.46
CA ALA A 63 16.31 -6.37 -16.90
C ALA A 63 16.02 -6.14 -15.41
N VAL A 64 17.00 -5.57 -14.67
CA VAL A 64 16.78 -5.12 -13.28
C VAL A 64 15.72 -3.99 -13.24
N LEU A 65 15.87 -2.95 -14.07
CA LEU A 65 14.91 -1.83 -14.13
C LEU A 65 13.50 -2.31 -14.52
N GLU A 66 13.38 -3.18 -15.52
CA GLU A 66 12.10 -3.75 -15.93
C GLU A 66 11.44 -4.57 -14.81
N THR A 67 12.24 -5.34 -14.09
CA THR A 67 11.74 -6.14 -12.95
C THR A 67 11.28 -5.24 -11.81
N MET A 68 12.03 -4.18 -11.51
CA MET A 68 11.64 -3.19 -10.50
C MET A 68 10.31 -2.53 -10.86
N ALA A 69 10.12 -2.12 -12.12
CA ALA A 69 8.87 -1.53 -12.60
C ALA A 69 7.69 -2.51 -12.45
N ARG A 70 7.87 -3.78 -12.84
CA ARG A 70 6.84 -4.82 -12.73
C ARG A 70 6.48 -5.14 -11.27
N GLU A 71 7.45 -5.12 -10.37
CA GLU A 71 7.26 -5.41 -8.94
C GLU A 71 6.93 -4.16 -8.11
N SER A 72 6.79 -2.99 -8.76
CA SER A 72 6.52 -1.71 -8.10
C SER A 72 7.55 -1.34 -7.01
N LEU A 73 8.84 -1.68 -7.26
CA LEU A 73 9.95 -1.24 -6.42
C LEU A 73 10.29 0.21 -6.79
N THR A 74 10.11 1.13 -5.84
CA THR A 74 10.19 2.58 -6.06
C THR A 74 11.55 3.19 -5.73
N THR A 75 12.53 2.39 -5.30
CA THR A 75 13.88 2.87 -5.00
C THR A 75 14.48 3.59 -6.21
N PRO A 76 14.89 4.87 -6.10
CA PRO A 76 15.47 5.61 -7.20
C PRO A 76 16.80 4.97 -7.68
N VAL A 77 16.93 4.84 -8.99
CA VAL A 77 18.09 4.17 -9.63
C VAL A 77 18.90 5.18 -10.43
N ILE A 78 20.19 5.22 -10.17
CA ILE A 78 21.17 5.94 -10.97
C ILE A 78 21.93 4.90 -11.79
N VAL A 79 21.87 5.01 -13.09
CA VAL A 79 22.49 4.06 -14.00
C VAL A 79 23.93 4.47 -14.32
N GLN A 80 24.86 3.52 -14.28
CA GLN A 80 26.21 3.66 -14.80
C GLN A 80 26.41 2.80 -16.03
N THR A 81 27.13 3.27 -17.03
CA THR A 81 27.43 2.47 -18.24
C THR A 81 28.78 2.85 -18.85
N ALA A 82 29.49 1.88 -19.39
CA ALA A 82 30.67 2.13 -20.21
C ALA A 82 30.30 2.59 -21.62
N ASN A 83 29.06 2.32 -22.06
CA ASN A 83 28.58 2.67 -23.40
C ASN A 83 27.76 3.97 -23.37
N SER A 84 28.19 4.97 -24.10
CA SER A 84 27.57 6.29 -24.20
C SER A 84 26.53 6.41 -25.33
N SER A 85 25.98 5.29 -25.84
CA SER A 85 24.99 5.38 -26.91
C SER A 85 23.73 6.11 -26.40
N LEU A 86 23.26 7.08 -27.18
CA LEU A 86 22.05 7.86 -26.85
C LEU A 86 20.83 6.94 -26.67
N GLU A 87 20.78 5.84 -27.42
CA GLU A 87 19.69 4.88 -27.39
C GLU A 87 19.62 4.14 -26.03
N THR A 88 20.75 3.69 -25.50
CA THR A 88 20.84 3.03 -24.19
C THR A 88 20.38 3.96 -23.08
N VAL A 89 20.83 5.22 -23.13
CA VAL A 89 20.45 6.25 -22.14
C VAL A 89 18.95 6.51 -22.16
N VAL A 90 18.38 6.78 -23.33
CA VAL A 90 16.95 7.05 -23.50
C VAL A 90 16.11 5.86 -23.01
N THR A 91 16.58 4.64 -23.29
CA THR A 91 15.88 3.42 -22.87
C THR A 91 15.92 3.27 -21.33
N ALA A 92 17.06 3.47 -20.70
CA ALA A 92 17.17 3.43 -19.23
C ALA A 92 16.27 4.46 -18.55
N MET A 93 16.25 5.70 -19.06
CA MET A 93 15.37 6.75 -18.53
C MET A 93 13.88 6.41 -18.70
N ARG A 94 13.49 5.81 -19.83
CA ARG A 94 12.10 5.35 -20.04
C ARG A 94 11.69 4.22 -19.08
N HIS A 95 12.64 3.39 -18.64
CA HIS A 95 12.40 2.33 -17.65
C HIS A 95 12.51 2.82 -16.21
N GLY A 96 12.57 4.14 -15.99
CA GLY A 96 12.44 4.75 -14.66
C GLY A 96 13.77 5.04 -13.95
N ALA A 97 14.90 5.04 -14.67
CA ALA A 97 16.15 5.55 -14.09
C ALA A 97 16.01 7.04 -13.72
N ALA A 98 16.46 7.41 -12.52
CA ALA A 98 16.43 8.78 -12.02
C ALA A 98 17.52 9.65 -12.63
N ASP A 99 18.68 9.06 -12.94
CA ASP A 99 19.83 9.70 -13.61
C ASP A 99 20.73 8.64 -14.25
N PHE A 100 21.67 9.10 -15.09
CA PHE A 100 22.64 8.19 -15.71
C PHE A 100 24.04 8.81 -15.78
N PHE A 101 25.07 7.95 -15.84
CA PHE A 101 26.47 8.33 -16.03
C PHE A 101 27.18 7.42 -17.00
N VAL A 102 28.15 8.02 -17.70
CA VAL A 102 29.14 7.28 -18.47
C VAL A 102 30.40 7.09 -17.62
N LYS A 103 30.90 5.88 -17.49
CA LYS A 103 32.16 5.58 -16.79
C LYS A 103 33.38 6.15 -17.57
N PRO A 104 34.38 6.72 -16.89
CA PRO A 104 34.54 6.90 -15.45
C PRO A 104 33.74 8.11 -14.93
N VAL A 105 33.16 7.97 -13.74
CA VAL A 105 32.30 9.02 -13.11
C VAL A 105 33.16 9.82 -12.12
N ALA A 106 33.04 11.14 -12.20
CA ALA A 106 33.66 12.03 -11.18
C ALA A 106 32.92 11.84 -9.84
N PRO A 107 33.63 11.66 -8.72
CA PRO A 107 33.04 11.45 -7.39
C PRO A 107 31.98 12.49 -7.02
N GLU A 108 32.24 13.75 -7.30
CA GLU A 108 31.37 14.89 -6.99
C GLU A 108 30.02 14.75 -7.73
N ARG A 109 30.05 14.31 -8.99
CA ARG A 109 28.87 14.14 -9.81
C ARG A 109 27.99 13.00 -9.28
N LEU A 110 28.58 11.88 -8.90
CA LEU A 110 27.86 10.77 -8.28
C LEU A 110 27.15 11.20 -6.99
N ILE A 111 27.85 11.94 -6.13
CA ILE A 111 27.32 12.43 -4.86
C ILE A 111 26.15 13.39 -5.10
N ILE A 112 26.25 14.31 -6.05
CA ILE A 112 25.18 15.26 -6.40
C ILE A 112 23.94 14.49 -6.87
N SER A 113 24.10 13.53 -7.76
CA SER A 113 22.94 12.75 -8.26
C SER A 113 22.31 11.88 -7.19
N LEU A 114 23.09 11.23 -6.34
CA LEU A 114 22.55 10.50 -5.19
C LEU A 114 21.69 11.40 -4.29
N ARG A 115 22.20 12.61 -3.97
CA ARG A 115 21.45 13.58 -3.17
C ARG A 115 20.18 14.07 -3.87
N ASN A 116 20.26 14.33 -5.18
CA ASN A 116 19.11 14.78 -5.96
C ASN A 116 18.05 13.67 -6.07
N ALA A 117 18.44 12.44 -6.35
CA ALA A 117 17.53 11.31 -6.43
C ALA A 117 16.80 11.07 -5.09
N LEU A 118 17.53 11.10 -3.97
CA LEU A 118 16.95 10.97 -2.64
C LEU A 118 16.00 12.12 -2.29
N LYS A 119 16.38 13.37 -2.65
CA LYS A 119 15.53 14.53 -2.39
C LYS A 119 14.26 14.54 -3.24
N LEU A 120 14.33 14.10 -4.48
CA LEU A 120 13.15 13.96 -5.35
C LEU A 120 12.21 12.90 -4.80
N ASP A 121 12.70 11.73 -4.39
CA ASP A 121 11.91 10.66 -3.79
C ASP A 121 11.23 11.13 -2.50
N GLU A 122 11.94 11.86 -1.64
CA GLU A 122 11.38 12.47 -0.43
C GLU A 122 10.25 13.47 -0.77
N LEU A 123 10.47 14.35 -1.76
CA LEU A 123 9.46 15.32 -2.20
C LEU A 123 8.23 14.64 -2.83
N GLU A 124 8.42 13.64 -3.67
CA GLU A 124 7.32 12.87 -4.27
C GLU A 124 6.51 12.15 -3.19
N THR A 125 7.19 11.57 -2.20
CA THR A 125 6.54 10.94 -1.05
C THR A 125 5.74 11.96 -0.24
N LEU A 126 6.29 13.15 0.02
CA LEU A 126 5.58 14.25 0.71
C LEU A 126 4.38 14.74 -0.09
N VAL A 127 4.51 14.97 -1.40
CA VAL A 127 3.41 15.38 -2.26
C VAL A 127 2.31 14.30 -2.32
N ARG A 128 2.69 13.03 -2.41
CA ARG A 128 1.75 11.90 -2.38
C ARG A 128 1.02 11.83 -1.04
N SER A 129 1.73 11.99 0.08
CA SER A 129 1.14 12.00 1.42
C SER A 129 0.20 13.19 1.63
N ASP A 130 0.58 14.39 1.17
CA ASP A 130 -0.25 15.59 1.27
C ASP A 130 -1.52 15.50 0.39
N ARG A 131 -1.39 14.96 -0.82
CA ARG A 131 -2.52 14.66 -1.71
C ARG A 131 -3.48 13.65 -1.09
N ASN A 132 -2.94 12.60 -0.46
CA ASN A 132 -3.70 11.57 0.24
C ASN A 132 -4.41 12.16 1.47
N ARG A 133 -3.74 13.01 2.25
CA ARG A 133 -4.34 13.72 3.38
C ARG A 133 -5.49 14.63 2.95
N ARG A 134 -5.32 15.39 1.87
CA ARG A 134 -6.40 16.23 1.31
C ARG A 134 -7.58 15.42 0.80
N ALA A 135 -7.36 14.20 0.33
CA ALA A 135 -8.40 13.25 -0.04
C ALA A 135 -8.96 12.46 1.15
N GLY A 136 -8.54 12.73 2.39
CA GLY A 136 -8.95 12.00 3.59
C GLY A 136 -8.39 10.58 3.67
N MET A 137 -7.41 10.24 2.84
CA MET A 137 -6.76 8.93 2.83
C MET A 137 -5.60 8.92 3.83
N LEU A 138 -5.59 7.94 4.72
CA LEU A 138 -4.53 7.73 5.69
C LEU A 138 -3.61 6.60 5.22
N GLY A 139 -2.30 6.80 5.41
CA GLY A 139 -1.27 5.80 5.12
C GLY A 139 -0.58 5.30 6.39
N LEU A 140 0.37 4.38 6.23
CA LEU A 140 1.15 3.84 7.36
C LEU A 140 1.92 4.90 8.14
N SER A 141 2.39 5.96 7.46
CA SER A 141 3.09 7.10 8.06
C SER A 141 2.22 7.93 9.02
N ASP A 142 0.89 7.78 8.94
CA ASP A 142 -0.03 8.50 9.82
C ASP A 142 -0.24 7.78 11.17
N ILE A 143 0.25 6.54 11.31
CA ILE A 143 0.30 5.81 12.57
C ILE A 143 1.56 6.20 13.34
N ILE A 144 1.42 7.13 14.28
CA ILE A 144 2.53 7.52 15.15
C ILE A 144 2.59 6.55 16.33
N THR A 145 3.61 5.68 16.36
CA THR A 145 3.81 4.71 17.43
C THR A 145 5.27 4.56 17.82
N ARG A 146 5.50 4.13 19.09
CA ARG A 146 6.81 3.72 19.61
C ARG A 146 6.75 2.34 20.27
N SER A 147 5.65 1.64 20.09
CA SER A 147 5.41 0.34 20.74
C SER A 147 5.75 -0.81 19.79
N PRO A 148 6.60 -1.77 20.20
CA PRO A 148 6.87 -2.97 19.39
C PRO A 148 5.62 -3.82 19.08
N ALA A 149 4.58 -3.72 19.91
CA ALA A 149 3.30 -4.37 19.64
C ALA A 149 2.61 -3.74 18.43
N MET A 150 2.64 -2.41 18.31
CA MET A 150 2.08 -1.69 17.17
C MET A 150 2.91 -1.89 15.89
N ASP A 151 4.21 -2.11 15.98
CA ASP A 151 5.04 -2.43 14.80
C ASP A 151 4.59 -3.76 14.16
N ARG A 152 4.16 -4.73 14.96
CA ARG A 152 3.54 -5.97 14.45
C ARG A 152 2.20 -5.70 13.78
N VAL A 153 1.36 -4.84 14.38
CA VAL A 153 0.05 -4.47 13.82
C VAL A 153 0.24 -3.75 12.47
N THR A 154 1.16 -2.79 12.38
CA THR A 154 1.46 -2.10 11.11
C THR A 154 1.97 -3.06 10.04
N GLY A 155 2.82 -4.01 10.40
CA GLY A 155 3.25 -5.08 9.49
C GLY A 155 2.10 -5.96 9.00
N LEU A 156 1.09 -6.25 9.85
CA LEU A 156 -0.12 -6.95 9.45
C LEU A 156 -1.02 -6.10 8.55
N CYS A 157 -1.11 -4.79 8.80
CA CYS A 157 -1.86 -3.86 7.94
C CYS A 157 -1.33 -3.86 6.50
N VAL A 158 0.00 -3.86 6.32
CA VAL A 158 0.64 -3.95 4.98
C VAL A 158 0.25 -5.25 4.27
N LYS A 159 0.30 -6.37 4.98
CA LYS A 159 -0.08 -7.69 4.41
C LYS A 159 -1.57 -7.72 4.06
N ALA A 160 -2.42 -7.25 4.97
CA ALA A 160 -3.86 -7.16 4.75
C ALA A 160 -4.20 -6.25 3.57
N ALA A 161 -3.53 -5.11 3.41
CA ALA A 161 -3.76 -4.17 2.33
C ALA A 161 -3.58 -4.79 0.92
N LYS A 162 -2.66 -5.74 0.79
CA LYS A 162 -2.33 -6.43 -0.48
C LYS A 162 -3.34 -7.52 -0.88
N THR A 163 -4.32 -7.83 -0.04
CA THR A 163 -5.28 -8.91 -0.28
C THR A 163 -6.72 -8.39 -0.20
N PRO A 164 -7.66 -8.96 -0.97
CA PRO A 164 -9.08 -8.57 -0.91
C PRO A 164 -9.85 -9.22 0.25
N ILE A 165 -9.21 -10.04 1.08
CA ILE A 165 -9.85 -10.79 2.17
C ILE A 165 -10.50 -9.85 3.19
N PRO A 166 -11.63 -10.24 3.82
CA PRO A 166 -12.20 -9.54 4.95
C PRO A 166 -11.21 -9.45 6.11
N VAL A 167 -11.24 -8.33 6.83
CA VAL A 167 -10.34 -8.07 7.98
C VAL A 167 -11.18 -7.81 9.21
N LEU A 168 -10.82 -8.46 10.32
CA LEU A 168 -11.37 -8.17 11.64
C LEU A 168 -10.30 -7.48 12.51
N ILE A 169 -10.68 -6.36 13.13
CA ILE A 169 -9.84 -5.58 14.06
C ILE A 169 -10.44 -5.73 15.46
N GLU A 170 -9.73 -6.43 16.35
CA GLU A 170 -10.11 -6.55 17.75
C GLU A 170 -9.34 -5.55 18.62
N GLY A 171 -10.04 -4.87 19.53
CA GLY A 171 -9.40 -3.94 20.46
C GLY A 171 -10.42 -3.14 21.25
N GLU A 172 -9.98 -2.58 22.37
CA GLU A 172 -10.81 -1.75 23.26
C GLU A 172 -11.40 -0.54 22.53
N THR A 173 -12.46 0.03 23.09
CA THR A 173 -13.07 1.27 22.55
C THR A 173 -12.07 2.43 22.64
N GLY A 174 -11.97 3.24 21.59
CA GLY A 174 -11.10 4.42 21.57
C GLY A 174 -9.62 4.16 21.21
N VAL A 175 -9.18 2.90 21.00
CA VAL A 175 -7.76 2.58 20.66
C VAL A 175 -7.37 2.91 19.22
N GLY A 176 -8.29 3.43 18.39
CA GLY A 176 -7.99 3.84 17.01
C GLY A 176 -8.27 2.77 15.95
N LYS A 177 -9.24 1.85 16.16
CA LYS A 177 -9.61 0.81 15.19
C LYS A 177 -9.99 1.39 13.81
N GLU A 178 -10.72 2.51 13.77
CA GLU A 178 -11.07 3.19 12.52
C GLU A 178 -9.83 3.73 11.78
N LEU A 179 -8.85 4.27 12.52
CA LEU A 179 -7.58 4.71 11.94
C LEU A 179 -6.87 3.56 11.22
N ILE A 180 -6.79 2.39 11.87
CA ILE A 180 -6.21 1.19 11.27
C ILE A 180 -6.97 0.75 10.01
N ALA A 181 -8.30 0.76 10.04
CA ALA A 181 -9.13 0.43 8.88
C ALA A 181 -8.88 1.38 7.69
N ARG A 182 -8.79 2.69 7.95
CA ARG A 182 -8.48 3.71 6.94
C ARG A 182 -7.07 3.54 6.38
N VAL A 183 -6.09 3.20 7.21
CA VAL A 183 -4.71 2.91 6.77
C VAL A 183 -4.66 1.66 5.88
N ILE A 184 -5.38 0.59 6.24
CA ILE A 184 -5.47 -0.62 5.40
C ILE A 184 -6.06 -0.27 4.03
N GLN A 185 -7.14 0.52 3.99
CA GLN A 185 -7.75 0.94 2.72
C GLN A 185 -6.83 1.87 1.93
N GLY A 186 -6.24 2.89 2.56
CA GLY A 186 -5.38 3.88 1.90
C GLY A 186 -4.06 3.28 1.37
N THR A 187 -3.64 2.11 1.89
CA THR A 187 -2.46 1.36 1.43
C THR A 187 -2.80 0.28 0.40
N SER A 188 -4.10 0.03 0.14
CA SER A 188 -4.58 -1.02 -0.77
C SER A 188 -4.80 -0.52 -2.21
N ASP A 189 -5.13 -1.44 -3.11
CA ASP A 189 -5.58 -1.18 -4.48
C ASP A 189 -6.90 -0.38 -4.56
N ARG A 190 -7.62 -0.29 -3.43
CA ARG A 190 -8.85 0.52 -3.27
C ARG A 190 -8.58 1.90 -2.65
N ALA A 191 -7.34 2.33 -2.58
CA ALA A 191 -7.00 3.71 -2.20
C ALA A 191 -7.72 4.71 -3.11
N GLY A 192 -8.37 5.73 -2.53
CA GLY A 192 -9.16 6.71 -3.28
C GLY A 192 -10.53 6.25 -3.77
N LYS A 193 -10.94 5.00 -3.47
CA LYS A 193 -12.31 4.52 -3.68
C LYS A 193 -13.18 4.86 -2.45
N PRO A 194 -14.52 4.75 -2.55
CA PRO A 194 -15.41 5.01 -1.43
C PRO A 194 -14.99 4.26 -0.15
N PHE A 195 -15.02 4.95 0.99
CA PHE A 195 -14.85 4.38 2.32
C PHE A 195 -16.07 4.72 3.16
N VAL A 196 -16.96 3.74 3.32
CA VAL A 196 -18.22 3.91 4.03
C VAL A 196 -18.08 3.37 5.44
N THR A 197 -18.24 4.23 6.44
CA THR A 197 -18.17 3.86 7.86
C THR A 197 -19.58 3.67 8.42
N VAL A 198 -19.78 2.58 9.13
CA VAL A 198 -21.04 2.27 9.84
C VAL A 198 -20.72 1.84 11.25
N ASN A 199 -21.24 2.55 12.26
CA ASN A 199 -21.23 2.08 13.63
C ASN A 199 -22.50 1.26 13.88
N CYS A 200 -22.35 -0.05 14.02
CA CYS A 200 -23.48 -0.99 14.16
C CYS A 200 -24.20 -0.83 15.51
N GLY A 201 -23.48 -0.45 16.58
CA GLY A 201 -24.05 -0.23 17.90
C GLY A 201 -24.89 1.05 18.00
N ALA A 202 -24.68 2.01 17.08
CA ALA A 202 -25.41 3.28 17.07
C ALA A 202 -26.75 3.21 16.31
N ILE A 203 -27.02 2.11 15.57
CA ILE A 203 -28.22 1.97 14.77
C ILE A 203 -29.28 1.17 15.57
N PRO A 204 -30.53 1.65 15.69
CA PRO A 204 -31.60 0.87 16.29
C PRO A 204 -31.77 -0.49 15.61
N ALA A 205 -31.96 -1.57 16.38
CA ALA A 205 -32.01 -2.95 15.88
C ALA A 205 -33.01 -3.18 14.73
N ASN A 206 -34.16 -2.49 14.78
CA ASN A 206 -35.21 -2.56 13.75
C ASN A 206 -34.84 -1.81 12.44
N LEU A 207 -33.80 -0.97 12.42
CA LEU A 207 -33.38 -0.20 11.25
C LEU A 207 -32.04 -0.67 10.67
N VAL A 208 -31.32 -1.51 11.42
CA VAL A 208 -29.96 -1.93 11.04
C VAL A 208 -29.93 -2.64 9.70
N GLU A 209 -30.86 -3.55 9.47
CA GLU A 209 -30.94 -4.31 8.22
C GLU A 209 -31.21 -3.40 7.01
N SER A 210 -32.22 -2.52 7.14
CA SER A 210 -32.57 -1.54 6.12
C SER A 210 -31.43 -0.54 5.85
N THR A 211 -30.71 -0.14 6.88
CA THR A 211 -29.57 0.78 6.75
C THR A 211 -28.40 0.11 5.99
N LEU A 212 -28.08 -1.14 6.32
CA LEU A 212 -26.96 -1.85 5.71
C LEU A 212 -27.27 -2.31 4.28
N PHE A 213 -28.40 -3.00 4.08
CA PHE A 213 -28.72 -3.69 2.82
C PHE A 213 -29.71 -2.93 1.93
N GLY A 214 -30.32 -1.86 2.46
CA GLY A 214 -31.36 -1.10 1.76
C GLY A 214 -32.75 -1.68 1.91
N HIS A 215 -33.74 -0.99 1.34
CA HIS A 215 -35.14 -1.43 1.32
C HIS A 215 -35.87 -0.93 0.07
N LYS A 216 -36.92 -1.64 -0.31
CA LYS A 216 -37.87 -1.19 -1.31
C LYS A 216 -39.04 -0.44 -0.67
N LYS A 217 -39.62 0.49 -1.42
CA LYS A 217 -40.81 1.22 -1.01
C LYS A 217 -41.91 0.25 -0.55
N GLY A 218 -42.47 0.50 0.63
CA GLY A 218 -43.53 -0.34 1.21
C GLY A 218 -43.06 -1.58 1.97
N ALA A 219 -41.75 -1.78 2.14
CA ALA A 219 -41.19 -2.93 2.85
C ALA A 219 -41.55 -2.96 4.34
N PHE A 220 -41.77 -1.81 4.94
CA PHE A 220 -42.25 -1.66 6.33
C PHE A 220 -43.00 -0.34 6.51
N THR A 221 -43.65 -0.14 7.65
CA THR A 221 -44.35 1.11 7.98
C THR A 221 -43.35 2.26 8.08
N GLY A 222 -43.39 3.20 7.12
CA GLY A 222 -42.44 4.30 7.00
C GLY A 222 -41.47 4.19 5.80
N ALA A 223 -41.46 3.09 5.06
CA ALA A 223 -40.70 2.94 3.81
C ALA A 223 -41.38 3.68 2.66
N VAL A 224 -41.22 5.01 2.62
CA VAL A 224 -41.90 5.90 1.64
C VAL A 224 -41.24 5.86 0.26
N SER A 225 -39.94 5.54 0.19
CA SER A 225 -39.12 5.47 -1.02
C SER A 225 -38.16 4.29 -0.96
N ASP A 226 -37.58 3.94 -2.10
CA ASP A 226 -36.46 3.00 -2.14
C ASP A 226 -35.22 3.59 -1.47
N HIS A 227 -34.43 2.76 -0.78
CA HIS A 227 -33.15 3.12 -0.18
C HIS A 227 -32.09 2.08 -0.54
N ALA A 228 -30.95 2.54 -1.07
CA ALA A 228 -29.93 1.65 -1.62
C ALA A 228 -29.12 0.89 -0.53
N GLY A 229 -29.01 1.43 0.67
CA GLY A 229 -28.22 0.87 1.77
C GLY A 229 -26.70 1.11 1.67
N LYS A 230 -26.01 0.91 2.81
CA LYS A 230 -24.58 1.22 2.96
C LYS A 230 -23.66 0.31 2.13
N PHE A 231 -24.05 -0.94 1.88
CA PHE A 231 -23.28 -1.82 1.01
C PHE A 231 -23.31 -1.37 -0.45
N ALA A 232 -24.43 -0.89 -0.94
CA ALA A 232 -24.53 -0.32 -2.29
C ALA A 232 -23.73 1.00 -2.40
N GLU A 233 -23.76 1.85 -1.37
CA GLU A 233 -22.96 3.08 -1.29
C GLU A 233 -21.45 2.77 -1.33
N ALA A 234 -21.01 1.66 -0.72
CA ALA A 234 -19.62 1.22 -0.69
C ALA A 234 -19.17 0.47 -1.96
N HIS A 235 -20.05 0.31 -2.97
CA HIS A 235 -19.71 -0.46 -4.18
C HIS A 235 -18.43 0.02 -4.86
N GLY A 236 -17.54 -0.89 -5.21
CA GLY A 236 -16.20 -0.61 -5.76
C GLY A 236 -15.17 -0.16 -4.73
N GLY A 237 -15.57 0.07 -3.48
CA GLY A 237 -14.75 0.58 -2.39
C GLY A 237 -14.65 -0.37 -1.19
N THR A 238 -14.67 0.21 0.01
CA THR A 238 -14.53 -0.49 1.30
C THR A 238 -15.64 -0.05 2.24
N ILE A 239 -16.23 -1.01 2.96
CA ILE A 239 -17.12 -0.74 4.10
C ILE A 239 -16.37 -1.06 5.40
N PHE A 240 -16.45 -0.15 6.35
CA PHE A 240 -15.96 -0.34 7.71
C PHE A 240 -17.15 -0.48 8.66
N LEU A 241 -17.28 -1.67 9.28
CA LEU A 241 -18.32 -2.00 10.24
C LEU A 241 -17.75 -1.96 11.64
N ASP A 242 -17.98 -0.88 12.37
CA ASP A 242 -17.56 -0.80 13.77
C ASP A 242 -18.62 -1.45 14.68
N GLU A 243 -18.15 -2.05 15.77
CA GLU A 243 -18.99 -2.78 16.73
C GLU A 243 -19.85 -3.88 16.07
N VAL A 244 -19.23 -4.65 15.15
CA VAL A 244 -19.95 -5.70 14.38
C VAL A 244 -20.58 -6.76 15.27
N GLY A 245 -20.07 -6.97 16.49
CA GLY A 245 -20.62 -7.88 17.49
C GLY A 245 -21.95 -7.44 18.10
N GLU A 246 -22.42 -6.21 17.84
CA GLU A 246 -23.72 -5.70 18.27
C GLU A 246 -24.84 -5.94 17.26
N LEU A 247 -24.51 -6.50 16.09
CA LEU A 247 -25.52 -6.82 15.06
C LEU A 247 -26.49 -7.93 15.54
N PRO A 248 -27.80 -7.78 15.28
CA PRO A 248 -28.77 -8.87 15.47
C PRO A 248 -28.41 -10.12 14.66
N LEU A 249 -28.72 -11.31 15.17
CA LEU A 249 -28.37 -12.59 14.53
C LEU A 249 -28.86 -12.69 13.08
N ASP A 250 -30.05 -12.25 12.79
CA ASP A 250 -30.61 -12.24 11.43
C ASP A 250 -29.78 -11.38 10.48
N THR A 251 -29.30 -10.25 10.96
CA THR A 251 -28.42 -9.35 10.21
C THR A 251 -27.04 -9.98 10.00
N GLN A 252 -26.51 -10.71 10.99
CA GLN A 252 -25.24 -11.43 10.86
C GLN A 252 -25.32 -12.52 9.77
N VAL A 253 -26.42 -13.25 9.67
CA VAL A 253 -26.64 -14.25 8.60
C VAL A 253 -26.63 -13.59 7.23
N LYS A 254 -27.26 -12.43 7.06
CA LYS A 254 -27.22 -11.67 5.80
C LYS A 254 -25.82 -11.13 5.51
N LEU A 255 -25.10 -10.66 6.50
CA LEU A 255 -23.70 -10.22 6.37
C LEU A 255 -22.79 -11.37 5.89
N LEU A 256 -23.02 -12.58 6.40
CA LEU A 256 -22.26 -13.76 5.97
C LEU A 256 -22.45 -14.04 4.47
N ARG A 257 -23.67 -13.91 3.95
CA ARG A 257 -23.95 -14.04 2.51
C ARG A 257 -23.20 -12.99 1.69
N VAL A 258 -23.18 -11.74 2.15
CA VAL A 258 -22.40 -10.69 1.47
C VAL A 258 -20.91 -11.03 1.41
N ILE A 259 -20.35 -11.58 2.50
CA ILE A 259 -18.95 -12.00 2.57
C ILE A 259 -18.64 -13.15 1.61
N GLN A 260 -19.56 -14.13 1.51
CA GLN A 260 -19.35 -15.36 0.73
C GLN A 260 -19.71 -15.20 -0.74
N GLU A 261 -20.79 -14.52 -1.05
CA GLU A 261 -21.42 -14.48 -2.37
C GLU A 261 -21.25 -13.13 -3.07
N GLY A 262 -20.95 -12.06 -2.31
CA GLY A 262 -20.88 -10.70 -2.84
C GLY A 262 -22.25 -10.15 -3.24
N GLU A 263 -23.33 -10.61 -2.58
CA GLU A 263 -24.69 -10.23 -2.91
C GLU A 263 -25.43 -9.68 -1.70
N ILE A 264 -26.26 -8.67 -1.90
CA ILE A 264 -27.17 -8.09 -0.90
C ILE A 264 -28.62 -8.32 -1.30
N GLU A 265 -29.48 -8.51 -0.31
CA GLU A 265 -30.94 -8.59 -0.49
C GLU A 265 -31.61 -7.41 0.24
N PRO A 266 -32.08 -6.38 -0.48
CA PRO A 266 -32.80 -5.26 0.15
C PRO A 266 -34.09 -5.74 0.83
N VAL A 267 -34.44 -5.15 1.96
CA VAL A 267 -35.67 -5.49 2.70
C VAL A 267 -36.89 -5.26 1.81
N GLY A 268 -37.79 -6.27 1.73
CA GLY A 268 -38.95 -6.24 0.85
C GLY A 268 -38.64 -6.53 -0.63
N SER A 269 -37.45 -6.99 -0.95
CA SER A 269 -37.08 -7.47 -2.29
C SER A 269 -36.77 -8.96 -2.24
N ASN A 270 -37.21 -9.70 -3.27
CA ASN A 270 -36.81 -11.11 -3.47
C ASN A 270 -35.67 -11.22 -4.50
N ARG A 271 -35.04 -10.10 -4.86
CA ARG A 271 -33.98 -10.06 -5.86
C ARG A 271 -32.68 -9.67 -5.20
N ALA A 272 -31.67 -10.54 -5.31
CA ALA A 272 -30.31 -10.24 -4.89
C ALA A 272 -29.64 -9.25 -5.86
N GLU A 273 -28.82 -8.35 -5.31
CA GLU A 273 -28.06 -7.36 -6.06
C GLU A 273 -26.56 -7.60 -5.78
N ARG A 274 -25.74 -7.69 -6.83
CA ARG A 274 -24.30 -7.91 -6.68
C ARG A 274 -23.57 -6.65 -6.25
N VAL A 275 -22.70 -6.78 -5.24
CA VAL A 275 -21.85 -5.71 -4.74
C VAL A 275 -20.40 -6.16 -4.69
N ASN A 276 -19.50 -5.29 -5.14
CA ASN A 276 -18.06 -5.51 -5.01
C ASN A 276 -17.52 -4.60 -3.89
N VAL A 277 -17.55 -5.09 -2.66
CA VAL A 277 -17.18 -4.31 -1.48
C VAL A 277 -16.14 -5.08 -0.67
N ARG A 278 -15.04 -4.41 -0.32
CA ARG A 278 -14.12 -4.93 0.68
C ARG A 278 -14.67 -4.67 2.08
N ILE A 279 -14.66 -5.69 2.93
CA ILE A 279 -15.20 -5.58 4.29
C ILE A 279 -14.05 -5.51 5.29
N ILE A 280 -14.07 -4.48 6.14
CA ILE A 280 -13.24 -4.36 7.32
C ILE A 280 -14.19 -4.20 8.50
N SER A 281 -14.09 -5.07 9.49
CA SER A 281 -14.93 -5.07 10.69
C SER A 281 -14.12 -4.77 11.92
N ALA A 282 -14.73 -4.15 12.92
CA ALA A 282 -14.11 -3.91 14.21
C ALA A 282 -15.06 -4.32 15.36
N THR A 283 -14.46 -4.76 16.47
CA THR A 283 -15.18 -5.12 17.69
C THR A 283 -14.32 -4.87 18.92
N ASN A 284 -14.96 -4.57 20.05
CA ASN A 284 -14.34 -4.54 21.37
C ASN A 284 -14.49 -5.88 22.11
N ARG A 285 -15.23 -6.83 21.55
CA ARG A 285 -15.43 -8.18 22.11
C ARG A 285 -14.38 -9.13 21.56
N ARG A 286 -13.91 -10.09 22.38
CA ARG A 286 -13.05 -11.19 21.93
C ARG A 286 -13.96 -12.30 21.36
N LEU A 287 -14.07 -12.34 20.03
CA LEU A 287 -14.99 -13.29 19.35
C LEU A 287 -14.53 -14.75 19.46
N LEU A 288 -13.24 -15.01 19.70
CA LEU A 288 -12.72 -16.38 19.91
C LEU A 288 -13.14 -17.01 21.24
N ASN A 289 -13.77 -16.27 22.15
CA ASN A 289 -14.20 -16.75 23.47
C ASN A 289 -15.73 -16.88 23.58
N LEU A 290 -16.45 -16.73 22.47
CA LEU A 290 -17.89 -16.95 22.34
C LEU A 290 -18.17 -18.27 21.65
#